data_09a69dacf707f4b3f645a75764c29c24
#
_entry.id   09a69dacf707f4b3f645a75764c29c24
#
_cell.length_a   1.000
_cell.length_b   1.000
_cell.length_c   1.000
_cell.angle_alpha   90.00
_cell.angle_beta   90.00
_cell.angle_gamma   90.00
#
_symmetry.space_group_name_H-M   'P 1'
#
loop_
_entity.id
_entity.type
_entity.pdbx_description
1 polymer ?
#
loop_
_entity_poly.entity_id
_entity_poly.type
_entity_poly.pdbx_seq_one_letter_code
_entity_poly.pdbx_strand_id
1 'polypeptide(L)'
;YDLTRRRLNYDLTVLGIAAVKTIFDEANGVRVEYVDPANLVYSYTDDPNFDDLYYVGEVKPVSVAELKKQFPKLTAAQVEEIQKYPGNQSYNRNWTGRYDGQTVQVLYFEYKTYTNQVFKIKETSAGLEKALEKEDTFIEAPEGDNFKKAYRSIEVLYSGAKILGHELMLDWKLAKNMTRPMADTTRVNMNYNIVAPRLYKGRIESIVSRITTFADMIQLTHLKLQQVMSRMVPDGVFMDVDGLAEVDLGNGTNYNPAEALNMYFQTGSIVGRSFTQDGGPNPGKVPIQELQTSSGLSKIQSLIQTYEYYLKMIRDVTGLN
;
A
#
# COMPACT_ATOMS: atom_id res chain seq x y z
N TYR A 1 -9.62 -19.22 3.84
CA TYR A 1 -9.94 -18.04 4.66
C TYR A 1 -8.69 -17.35 5.21
N ASP A 2 -7.75 -18.07 5.83
CA ASP A 2 -6.54 -17.47 6.44
C ASP A 2 -5.63 -16.78 5.41
N LEU A 3 -5.46 -17.34 4.23
CA LEU A 3 -4.70 -16.71 3.16
C LEU A 3 -5.34 -15.39 2.71
N THR A 4 -6.66 -15.39 2.53
CA THR A 4 -7.43 -14.19 2.16
C THR A 4 -7.27 -13.11 3.23
N ARG A 5 -7.42 -13.48 4.51
CA ARG A 5 -7.25 -12.55 5.64
C ARG A 5 -5.84 -11.93 5.69
N ARG A 6 -4.79 -12.73 5.45
CA ARG A 6 -3.42 -12.21 5.42
C ARG A 6 -3.21 -11.20 4.29
N ARG A 7 -3.75 -11.48 3.10
CA ARG A 7 -3.69 -10.55 1.96
C ARG A 7 -4.44 -9.25 2.26
N LEU A 8 -5.64 -9.34 2.83
CA LEU A 8 -6.43 -8.17 3.22
C LEU A 8 -5.67 -7.28 4.21
N ASN A 9 -5.05 -7.87 5.24
CA ASN A 9 -4.27 -7.13 6.22
C ASN A 9 -3.07 -6.42 5.57
N TYR A 10 -2.41 -7.10 4.63
CA TYR A 10 -1.32 -6.51 3.86
C TYR A 10 -1.80 -5.33 3.02
N ASP A 11 -2.89 -5.50 2.27
CA ASP A 11 -3.45 -4.44 1.42
C ASP A 11 -3.93 -3.24 2.23
N LEU A 12 -4.62 -3.45 3.34
CA LEU A 12 -5.02 -2.38 4.26
C LEU A 12 -3.82 -1.59 4.80
N THR A 13 -2.70 -2.27 5.05
CA THR A 13 -1.49 -1.61 5.57
C THR A 13 -0.76 -0.85 4.48
N VAL A 14 -0.57 -1.47 3.30
CA VAL A 14 0.28 -0.95 2.23
C VAL A 14 -0.49 -0.02 1.29
N LEU A 15 -1.70 -0.42 0.88
CA LEU A 15 -2.53 0.32 -0.06
C LEU A 15 -3.57 1.21 0.64
N GLY A 16 -4.01 0.82 1.84
CA GLY A 16 -5.07 1.50 2.57
C GLY A 16 -6.49 1.11 2.16
N ILE A 17 -6.64 0.16 1.25
CA ILE A 17 -7.90 -0.40 0.77
C ILE A 17 -7.80 -1.90 0.68
N ALA A 18 -8.86 -2.60 1.03
CA ALA A 18 -8.98 -4.05 0.86
C ALA A 18 -10.36 -4.41 0.33
N ALA A 19 -10.44 -5.45 -0.47
CA ALA A 19 -11.68 -5.90 -1.09
C ALA A 19 -11.81 -7.42 -1.10
N VAL A 20 -13.03 -7.88 -0.87
CA VAL A 20 -13.42 -9.29 -1.02
C VAL A 20 -14.73 -9.39 -1.77
N LYS A 21 -14.94 -10.50 -2.43
CA LYS A 21 -16.20 -10.86 -3.06
C LYS A 21 -16.80 -12.07 -2.37
N THR A 22 -18.05 -11.95 -1.97
CA THR A 22 -18.84 -13.07 -1.43
C THR A 22 -19.55 -13.76 -2.57
N ILE A 23 -19.30 -15.03 -2.76
CA ILE A 23 -19.92 -15.86 -3.80
C ILE A 23 -20.70 -16.97 -3.11
N PHE A 24 -21.91 -17.21 -3.58
CA PHE A 24 -22.69 -18.37 -3.19
C PHE A 24 -22.73 -19.36 -4.35
N ASP A 25 -22.37 -20.59 -4.09
CA ASP A 25 -22.42 -21.70 -5.01
C ASP A 25 -23.23 -22.83 -4.36
N GLU A 26 -24.22 -23.37 -5.06
CA GLU A 26 -25.07 -24.44 -4.54
C GLU A 26 -24.27 -25.71 -4.12
N ALA A 27 -23.12 -25.94 -4.78
CA ALA A 27 -22.27 -27.09 -4.49
C ALA A 27 -21.32 -26.86 -3.28
N ASN A 28 -20.80 -25.64 -3.13
CA ASN A 28 -19.74 -25.33 -2.17
C ASN A 28 -20.19 -24.38 -1.03
N GLY A 29 -21.43 -23.89 -1.10
CA GLY A 29 -21.96 -22.93 -0.14
C GLY A 29 -21.39 -21.52 -0.33
N VAL A 30 -21.24 -20.77 0.77
CA VAL A 30 -20.73 -19.41 0.77
C VAL A 30 -19.19 -19.42 0.76
N ARG A 31 -18.60 -18.76 -0.22
CA ARG A 31 -17.15 -18.53 -0.32
C ARG A 31 -16.83 -17.05 -0.32
N VAL A 32 -15.71 -16.71 0.31
CA VAL A 32 -15.15 -15.36 0.30
C VAL A 32 -13.87 -15.40 -0.52
N GLU A 33 -13.90 -14.72 -1.65
CA GLU A 33 -12.76 -14.62 -2.56
C GLU A 33 -12.06 -13.28 -2.39
N TYR A 34 -10.74 -13.31 -2.48
CA TYR A 34 -9.93 -12.10 -2.49
C TYR A 34 -10.09 -11.37 -3.81
N VAL A 35 -10.24 -10.05 -3.73
CA VAL A 35 -10.25 -9.15 -4.89
C VAL A 35 -9.04 -8.23 -4.79
N ASP A 36 -8.24 -8.20 -5.86
CA ASP A 36 -7.07 -7.33 -5.93
C ASP A 36 -7.51 -5.87 -6.11
N PRO A 37 -7.20 -4.98 -5.16
CA PRO A 37 -7.58 -3.57 -5.25
C PRO A 37 -7.06 -2.85 -6.51
N ALA A 38 -5.95 -3.32 -7.10
CA ALA A 38 -5.41 -2.76 -8.33
C ALA A 38 -6.32 -2.95 -9.56
N ASN A 39 -7.15 -3.98 -9.51
CA ASN A 39 -8.07 -4.34 -10.60
C ASN A 39 -9.52 -3.95 -10.32
N LEU A 40 -9.75 -3.26 -9.21
CA LEU A 40 -11.08 -2.88 -8.75
C LEU A 40 -11.58 -1.62 -9.48
N VAL A 41 -12.84 -1.65 -9.90
CA VAL A 41 -13.54 -0.52 -10.51
C VAL A 41 -14.81 -0.27 -9.70
N TYR A 42 -15.03 0.96 -9.25
CA TYR A 42 -16.18 1.29 -8.40
C TYR A 42 -16.67 2.72 -8.65
N SER A 43 -17.92 3.00 -8.29
CA SER A 43 -18.47 4.35 -8.33
C SER A 43 -17.84 5.24 -7.26
N TYR A 44 -17.81 6.56 -7.51
CA TYR A 44 -17.33 7.51 -6.52
C TYR A 44 -18.07 7.35 -5.18
N THR A 45 -17.30 7.36 -4.10
CA THR A 45 -17.82 7.31 -2.73
C THR A 45 -16.91 8.10 -1.79
N ASP A 46 -17.51 8.62 -0.73
CA ASP A 46 -16.82 9.20 0.43
C ASP A 46 -17.01 8.33 1.69
N ASP A 47 -17.75 7.22 1.58
CA ASP A 47 -17.96 6.29 2.67
C ASP A 47 -16.80 5.29 2.81
N PRO A 48 -16.14 5.21 3.97
CA PRO A 48 -15.07 4.25 4.23
C PRO A 48 -15.47 2.78 4.08
N ASN A 49 -16.77 2.46 4.21
CA ASN A 49 -17.30 1.11 4.07
C ASN A 49 -17.86 0.83 2.67
N PHE A 50 -17.92 1.83 1.80
CA PHE A 50 -18.43 1.70 0.43
C PHE A 50 -19.89 1.20 0.34
N ASP A 51 -20.74 1.55 1.30
CA ASP A 51 -22.14 1.11 1.33
C ASP A 51 -23.01 1.85 0.31
N ASP A 52 -22.58 3.04 -0.13
CA ASP A 52 -23.26 3.91 -1.09
C ASP A 52 -22.97 3.59 -2.56
N LEU A 53 -22.18 2.56 -2.84
CA LEU A 53 -21.83 2.17 -4.22
C LEU A 53 -23.08 1.79 -5.02
N TYR A 54 -23.16 2.27 -6.25
CA TYR A 54 -24.18 1.85 -7.22
C TYR A 54 -23.64 0.92 -8.32
N TYR A 55 -22.32 0.92 -8.57
CA TYR A 55 -21.65 -0.13 -9.34
C TYR A 55 -20.29 -0.47 -8.76
N VAL A 56 -19.90 -1.72 -8.93
CA VAL A 56 -18.58 -2.23 -8.59
C VAL A 56 -18.21 -3.36 -9.55
N GLY A 57 -16.94 -3.50 -9.85
CA GLY A 57 -16.43 -4.58 -10.69
C GLY A 57 -14.95 -4.82 -10.50
N GLU A 58 -14.49 -5.90 -11.07
CA GLU A 58 -13.08 -6.29 -11.10
C GLU A 58 -12.65 -6.69 -12.51
N VAL A 59 -11.46 -6.29 -12.89
CA VAL A 59 -10.84 -6.67 -14.18
C VAL A 59 -9.92 -7.85 -13.94
N LYS A 60 -10.22 -8.99 -14.54
CA LYS A 60 -9.38 -10.19 -14.43
C LYS A 60 -8.83 -10.62 -15.79
N PRO A 61 -7.53 -10.93 -15.87
CA PRO A 61 -6.97 -11.64 -17.03
C PRO A 61 -7.44 -13.09 -16.96
N VAL A 62 -8.20 -13.53 -17.96
CA VAL A 62 -8.77 -14.87 -18.04
C VAL A 62 -8.24 -15.55 -19.32
N SER A 63 -7.82 -16.80 -19.21
CA SER A 63 -7.44 -17.57 -20.40
C SER A 63 -8.67 -17.89 -21.26
N VAL A 64 -8.48 -17.98 -22.57
CA VAL A 64 -9.58 -18.33 -23.49
C VAL A 64 -10.18 -19.69 -23.16
N ALA A 65 -9.37 -20.62 -22.67
CA ALA A 65 -9.85 -21.94 -22.25
C ALA A 65 -10.78 -21.84 -21.02
N GLU A 66 -10.40 -21.04 -20.03
CA GLU A 66 -11.22 -20.79 -18.86
C GLU A 66 -12.49 -20.00 -19.20
N LEU A 67 -12.39 -19.05 -20.14
CA LEU A 67 -13.54 -18.30 -20.63
C LEU A 67 -14.60 -19.21 -21.27
N LYS A 68 -14.19 -20.19 -22.11
CA LYS A 68 -15.07 -21.20 -22.68
C LYS A 68 -15.75 -22.07 -21.61
N LYS A 69 -15.05 -22.40 -20.54
CA LYS A 69 -15.57 -23.18 -19.44
C LYS A 69 -16.62 -22.39 -18.65
N GLN A 70 -16.35 -21.11 -18.36
CA GLN A 70 -17.28 -20.23 -17.64
C GLN A 70 -18.51 -19.86 -18.46
N PHE A 71 -18.34 -19.67 -19.77
CA PHE A 71 -19.41 -19.24 -20.69
C PHE A 71 -19.58 -20.23 -21.87
N PRO A 72 -20.24 -21.37 -21.65
CA PRO A 72 -20.37 -22.42 -22.67
C PRO A 72 -21.23 -22.01 -23.87
N LYS A 73 -21.94 -20.89 -23.77
CA LYS A 73 -22.78 -20.35 -24.88
C LYS A 73 -21.98 -19.61 -25.95
N LEU A 74 -20.68 -19.40 -25.75
CA LEU A 74 -19.81 -18.74 -26.72
C LEU A 74 -19.65 -19.56 -27.99
N THR A 75 -19.91 -18.95 -29.15
CA THR A 75 -19.69 -19.58 -30.46
C THR A 75 -18.20 -19.57 -30.83
N ALA A 76 -17.79 -20.50 -31.70
CA ALA A 76 -16.42 -20.57 -32.16
C ALA A 76 -15.95 -19.27 -32.85
N ALA A 77 -16.83 -18.64 -33.66
CA ALA A 77 -16.55 -17.35 -34.29
C ALA A 77 -16.30 -16.21 -33.28
N GLN A 78 -17.09 -16.15 -32.22
CA GLN A 78 -16.89 -15.17 -31.14
C GLN A 78 -15.56 -15.41 -30.42
N VAL A 79 -15.19 -16.65 -30.22
CA VAL A 79 -13.90 -16.99 -29.59
C VAL A 79 -12.70 -16.58 -30.46
N GLU A 80 -12.78 -16.80 -31.76
CA GLU A 80 -11.74 -16.34 -32.69
C GLU A 80 -11.64 -14.81 -32.74
N GLU A 81 -12.76 -14.13 -32.66
CA GLU A 81 -12.79 -12.68 -32.60
C GLU A 81 -12.17 -12.16 -31.31
N ILE A 82 -12.51 -12.76 -30.16
CA ILE A 82 -11.96 -12.45 -28.85
C ILE A 82 -10.44 -12.64 -28.84
N GLN A 83 -9.92 -13.67 -29.46
CA GLN A 83 -8.48 -13.95 -29.55
C GLN A 83 -7.70 -12.84 -30.29
N LYS A 84 -8.36 -12.06 -31.14
CA LYS A 84 -7.74 -10.92 -31.83
C LYS A 84 -7.51 -9.72 -30.91
N TYR A 85 -8.14 -9.70 -29.74
CA TYR A 85 -7.98 -8.66 -28.71
C TYR A 85 -7.20 -9.22 -27.51
N PRO A 86 -5.89 -9.48 -27.64
CA PRO A 86 -5.08 -9.93 -26.51
C PRO A 86 -5.16 -8.87 -25.41
N GLY A 87 -5.31 -9.32 -24.18
CA GLY A 87 -5.38 -8.46 -23.03
C GLY A 87 -4.22 -7.47 -23.06
N ASN A 88 -4.57 -6.19 -23.05
CA ASN A 88 -3.61 -5.12 -23.22
C ASN A 88 -2.56 -5.20 -22.12
N GLN A 89 -1.34 -5.57 -22.47
CA GLN A 89 -0.20 -5.78 -21.58
C GLN A 89 0.18 -4.53 -20.76
N SER A 90 -0.47 -3.39 -21.05
CA SER A 90 -0.10 -2.09 -20.50
C SER A 90 -0.36 -1.97 -18.99
N TYR A 91 -1.27 -2.73 -18.42
CA TYR A 91 -1.58 -2.65 -16.99
C TYR A 91 -0.81 -3.64 -16.11
N ASN A 92 -0.25 -4.68 -16.67
CA ASN A 92 0.53 -5.67 -15.92
C ASN A 92 2.00 -5.62 -16.32
N ARG A 93 2.67 -4.50 -16.05
CA ARG A 93 4.13 -4.39 -16.04
C ARG A 93 4.76 -5.19 -14.91
N ASN A 94 4.16 -6.28 -14.50
CA ASN A 94 4.84 -7.23 -13.66
C ASN A 94 5.85 -8.00 -14.49
N TRP A 95 7.07 -7.84 -14.14
CA TRP A 95 8.38 -8.26 -14.61
C TRP A 95 8.55 -9.73 -15.11
N THR A 96 7.54 -10.53 -15.05
CA THR A 96 7.54 -11.84 -15.68
C THR A 96 7.01 -11.70 -17.11
N GLY A 97 7.87 -11.31 -18.03
CA GLY A 97 7.59 -11.15 -19.44
C GLY A 97 7.14 -12.44 -20.17
N ARG A 98 6.23 -13.18 -19.56
CA ARG A 98 5.49 -14.23 -20.21
C ARG A 98 4.35 -13.58 -20.97
N TYR A 99 4.56 -13.41 -22.24
CA TYR A 99 3.53 -13.15 -23.23
C TYR A 99 2.61 -14.37 -23.29
N ASP A 100 1.51 -14.31 -22.56
CA ASP A 100 0.44 -15.28 -22.67
C ASP A 100 -0.61 -14.71 -23.63
N GLY A 101 -0.38 -14.91 -24.94
CA GLY A 101 -1.25 -14.43 -26.02
C GLY A 101 -2.64 -15.07 -26.03
N GLN A 102 -2.96 -15.87 -25.03
CA GLN A 102 -4.26 -16.53 -24.85
C GLN A 102 -5.07 -15.96 -23.68
N THR A 103 -4.62 -14.89 -23.05
CA THR A 103 -5.39 -14.22 -21.97
C THR A 103 -6.14 -12.99 -22.47
N VAL A 104 -7.36 -12.82 -21.99
CA VAL A 104 -8.25 -11.71 -22.31
C VAL A 104 -8.64 -11.01 -21.02
N GLN A 105 -8.74 -9.69 -21.05
CA GLN A 105 -9.23 -8.91 -19.90
C GLN A 105 -10.74 -8.95 -19.86
N VAL A 106 -11.29 -9.48 -18.78
CA VAL A 106 -12.73 -9.56 -18.54
C VAL A 106 -13.09 -8.69 -17.35
N LEU A 107 -14.02 -7.78 -17.56
CA LEU A 107 -14.65 -6.99 -16.50
C LEU A 107 -15.85 -7.78 -15.96
N TYR A 108 -15.76 -8.25 -14.73
CA TYR A 108 -16.88 -8.74 -13.94
C TYR A 108 -17.45 -7.59 -13.15
N PHE A 109 -18.72 -7.29 -13.28
CA PHE A 109 -19.33 -6.13 -12.64
C PHE A 109 -20.68 -6.45 -12.03
N GLU A 110 -21.05 -5.64 -11.07
CA GLU A 110 -22.36 -5.60 -10.45
C GLU A 110 -22.84 -4.15 -10.38
N TYR A 111 -24.13 -3.94 -10.58
CA TYR A 111 -24.72 -2.62 -10.39
C TYR A 111 -26.11 -2.71 -9.80
N LYS A 112 -26.47 -1.70 -8.99
CA LYS A 112 -27.79 -1.54 -8.39
C LYS A 112 -28.72 -0.81 -9.36
N THR A 113 -29.94 -1.25 -9.42
CA THR A 113 -31.04 -0.56 -10.10
C THR A 113 -32.33 -0.75 -9.32
N TYR A 114 -33.40 -0.13 -9.75
CA TYR A 114 -34.67 -0.22 -9.08
C TYR A 114 -35.64 -1.04 -9.90
N THR A 115 -36.46 -1.82 -9.20
CA THR A 115 -37.59 -2.55 -9.80
C THR A 115 -38.83 -2.31 -8.94
N ASN A 116 -39.99 -2.29 -9.58
CA ASN A 116 -41.25 -2.16 -8.88
C ASN A 116 -41.75 -3.53 -8.46
N GLN A 117 -41.95 -3.72 -7.18
CA GLN A 117 -42.67 -4.85 -6.62
C GLN A 117 -44.16 -4.51 -6.54
N VAL A 118 -45.01 -5.26 -7.25
CA VAL A 118 -46.42 -5.01 -7.34
C VAL A 118 -47.18 -6.01 -6.49
N PHE A 119 -48.08 -5.54 -5.66
CA PHE A 119 -48.90 -6.36 -4.80
C PHE A 119 -50.39 -6.16 -5.11
N LYS A 120 -51.07 -7.28 -5.25
CA LYS A 120 -52.54 -7.32 -5.20
C LYS A 120 -52.97 -7.54 -3.75
N ILE A 121 -53.57 -6.52 -3.14
CA ILE A 121 -54.11 -6.57 -1.78
C ILE A 121 -55.61 -6.87 -1.87
N LYS A 122 -56.00 -7.99 -1.31
CA LYS A 122 -57.42 -8.40 -1.25
C LYS A 122 -57.85 -8.55 0.20
N GLU A 123 -58.98 -7.95 0.56
CA GLU A 123 -59.59 -8.15 1.85
C GLU A 123 -60.35 -9.50 1.85
N THR A 124 -60.11 -10.32 2.85
CA THR A 124 -60.77 -11.59 3.05
C THR A 124 -62.16 -11.36 3.72
N SER A 125 -63.09 -12.28 3.56
CA SER A 125 -64.40 -12.22 4.22
C SER A 125 -64.32 -12.10 5.75
N ALA A 126 -63.19 -12.32 6.34
CA ALA A 126 -62.90 -12.15 7.78
C ALA A 126 -62.26 -10.78 8.12
N GLY A 127 -62.20 -9.82 7.18
CA GLY A 127 -61.60 -8.50 7.39
C GLY A 127 -60.08 -8.49 7.40
N LEU A 128 -59.41 -9.58 7.03
CA LEU A 128 -57.95 -9.64 6.95
C LEU A 128 -57.45 -9.29 5.53
N GLU A 129 -56.53 -8.34 5.44
CA GLU A 129 -55.89 -8.03 4.16
C GLU A 129 -54.84 -9.09 3.82
N LYS A 130 -54.90 -9.64 2.60
CA LYS A 130 -53.90 -10.56 2.05
C LYS A 130 -53.21 -9.92 0.84
N ALA A 131 -51.91 -9.72 0.91
CA ALA A 131 -51.10 -9.23 -0.19
C ALA A 131 -50.52 -10.41 -0.98
N LEU A 132 -50.67 -10.39 -2.31
CA LEU A 132 -50.12 -11.34 -3.25
C LEU A 132 -49.21 -10.57 -4.21
N GLU A 133 -47.95 -10.98 -4.31
CA GLU A 133 -47.01 -10.42 -5.27
C GLU A 133 -47.41 -10.79 -6.69
N LYS A 134 -47.38 -9.82 -7.60
CA LYS A 134 -47.71 -9.93 -9.01
C LYS A 134 -46.58 -9.36 -9.86
N GLU A 135 -46.59 -9.70 -11.14
CA GLU A 135 -45.72 -9.11 -12.14
C GLU A 135 -46.01 -7.61 -12.32
N ASP A 136 -45.01 -6.84 -12.76
CA ASP A 136 -45.14 -5.39 -12.98
C ASP A 136 -46.22 -5.03 -14.02
N THR A 137 -46.50 -5.95 -14.95
CA THR A 137 -47.53 -5.85 -15.96
C THR A 137 -48.96 -6.01 -15.42
N PHE A 138 -49.13 -6.31 -14.14
CA PHE A 138 -50.45 -6.53 -13.53
C PHE A 138 -51.29 -5.26 -13.60
N ILE A 139 -52.45 -5.36 -14.27
CA ILE A 139 -53.39 -4.28 -14.46
C ILE A 139 -54.39 -4.27 -13.30
N GLU A 140 -54.74 -3.08 -12.81
CA GLU A 140 -55.75 -2.89 -11.81
C GLU A 140 -57.13 -3.26 -12.39
N ALA A 141 -57.96 -3.95 -11.60
CA ALA A 141 -59.28 -4.32 -12.07
C ALA A 141 -60.20 -3.11 -12.23
N PRO A 142 -61.19 -3.18 -13.15
CA PRO A 142 -62.21 -2.16 -13.24
C PRO A 142 -63.00 -2.01 -11.93
N GLU A 143 -63.57 -0.82 -11.73
CA GLU A 143 -64.33 -0.48 -10.54
C GLU A 143 -65.36 -1.59 -10.19
N GLY A 144 -65.28 -2.13 -8.99
CA GLY A 144 -66.16 -3.19 -8.46
C GLY A 144 -65.44 -4.44 -7.91
N ASP A 145 -64.18 -4.64 -8.16
CA ASP A 145 -63.40 -5.72 -7.55
C ASP A 145 -62.79 -5.30 -6.21
N ASN A 146 -62.97 -6.13 -5.17
CA ASN A 146 -62.50 -5.88 -3.81
C ASN A 146 -60.99 -6.10 -3.68
N PHE A 147 -60.16 -5.47 -4.51
CA PHE A 147 -58.72 -5.48 -4.33
C PHE A 147 -58.07 -4.13 -4.69
N LYS A 148 -57.00 -3.85 -4.04
CA LYS A 148 -56.16 -2.66 -4.28
C LYS A 148 -54.81 -3.09 -4.86
N LYS A 149 -54.32 -2.31 -5.83
CA LYS A 149 -52.92 -2.43 -6.30
C LYS A 149 -52.04 -1.56 -5.44
N ALA A 150 -51.01 -2.14 -4.83
CA ALA A 150 -49.93 -1.40 -4.16
C ALA A 150 -48.62 -1.75 -4.83
N TYR A 151 -47.76 -0.79 -4.93
CA TYR A 151 -46.41 -0.99 -5.46
C TYR A 151 -45.39 -0.31 -4.56
N ARG A 152 -44.24 -0.91 -4.49
CA ARG A 152 -43.05 -0.30 -3.86
C ARG A 152 -41.86 -0.46 -4.78
N SER A 153 -40.98 0.53 -4.80
CA SER A 153 -39.72 0.43 -5.50
C SER A 153 -38.68 -0.24 -4.57
N ILE A 154 -38.01 -1.25 -5.08
CA ILE A 154 -36.95 -1.95 -4.37
C ILE A 154 -35.68 -1.94 -5.21
N GLU A 155 -34.53 -1.87 -4.53
CA GLU A 155 -33.27 -2.08 -5.20
C GLU A 155 -33.06 -3.54 -5.58
N VAL A 156 -32.49 -3.75 -6.74
CA VAL A 156 -32.07 -5.05 -7.24
C VAL A 156 -30.66 -4.96 -7.79
N LEU A 157 -29.95 -6.08 -7.73
CA LEU A 157 -28.57 -6.19 -8.17
C LEU A 157 -28.51 -6.97 -9.48
N TYR A 158 -27.90 -6.38 -10.50
CA TYR A 158 -27.55 -7.07 -11.73
C TYR A 158 -26.07 -7.39 -11.74
N SER A 159 -25.73 -8.58 -12.21
CA SER A 159 -24.35 -9.01 -12.42
C SER A 159 -24.09 -9.28 -13.88
N GLY A 160 -22.90 -8.95 -14.35
CA GLY A 160 -22.53 -9.17 -15.73
C GLY A 160 -21.02 -9.40 -15.89
N ALA A 161 -20.66 -9.85 -17.09
CA ALA A 161 -19.28 -10.00 -17.50
C ALA A 161 -19.13 -9.48 -18.94
N LYS A 162 -18.11 -8.62 -19.15
CA LYS A 162 -17.82 -8.00 -20.45
C LYS A 162 -16.35 -8.10 -20.76
N ILE A 163 -16.02 -8.34 -22.03
CA ILE A 163 -14.63 -8.31 -22.52
C ILE A 163 -14.22 -6.85 -22.72
N LEU A 164 -13.12 -6.45 -22.15
CA LEU A 164 -12.57 -5.10 -22.36
C LEU A 164 -12.01 -4.97 -23.78
N GLY A 165 -12.34 -3.84 -24.40
CA GLY A 165 -11.96 -3.57 -25.80
C GLY A 165 -12.88 -4.19 -26.85
N HIS A 166 -13.87 -4.96 -26.43
CA HIS A 166 -14.87 -5.57 -27.32
C HIS A 166 -16.29 -5.26 -26.87
N GLU A 167 -17.23 -5.20 -27.79
CA GLU A 167 -18.64 -4.92 -27.46
C GLU A 167 -19.39 -6.13 -26.87
N LEU A 168 -18.81 -7.32 -26.95
CA LEU A 168 -19.44 -8.54 -26.50
C LEU A 168 -19.67 -8.59 -25.00
N MET A 169 -20.94 -8.69 -24.62
CA MET A 169 -21.39 -8.99 -23.26
C MET A 169 -21.44 -10.51 -23.09
N LEU A 170 -20.66 -11.05 -22.16
CA LEU A 170 -20.59 -12.49 -21.91
C LEU A 170 -21.76 -13.00 -21.08
N ASP A 171 -22.13 -12.23 -20.06
CA ASP A 171 -23.25 -12.51 -19.17
C ASP A 171 -23.85 -11.19 -18.67
N TRP A 172 -25.15 -11.19 -18.50
CA TRP A 172 -25.89 -10.11 -17.88
C TRP A 172 -27.21 -10.66 -17.35
N LYS A 173 -27.34 -10.67 -16.03
CA LYS A 173 -28.51 -11.27 -15.37
C LYS A 173 -28.78 -10.63 -14.03
N LEU A 174 -30.02 -10.76 -13.57
CA LEU A 174 -30.40 -10.46 -12.20
C LEU A 174 -29.63 -11.39 -11.26
N ALA A 175 -28.94 -10.83 -10.27
CA ALA A 175 -28.21 -11.60 -9.28
C ALA A 175 -29.17 -12.47 -8.46
N LYS A 176 -28.91 -13.77 -8.40
CA LYS A 176 -29.76 -14.70 -7.63
C LYS A 176 -29.54 -14.58 -6.12
N ASN A 177 -28.33 -14.15 -5.72
CA ASN A 177 -27.87 -14.14 -4.32
C ASN A 177 -27.84 -12.71 -3.77
N MET A 178 -28.98 -12.04 -3.82
CA MET A 178 -29.11 -10.71 -3.25
C MET A 178 -29.29 -10.79 -1.72
N THR A 179 -28.40 -10.16 -0.99
CA THR A 179 -28.54 -9.96 0.45
C THR A 179 -29.09 -8.56 0.74
N ARG A 180 -29.99 -8.47 1.71
CA ARG A 180 -30.64 -7.22 2.08
C ARG A 180 -30.39 -6.90 3.54
N PRO A 181 -30.12 -5.62 3.90
CA PRO A 181 -30.02 -5.22 5.29
C PRO A 181 -31.31 -5.50 6.03
N MET A 182 -31.23 -5.99 7.27
CA MET A 182 -32.43 -6.23 8.08
C MET A 182 -33.17 -4.93 8.45
N ALA A 183 -32.45 -3.82 8.52
CA ALA A 183 -33.02 -2.52 8.86
C ALA A 183 -33.84 -1.93 7.70
N ASP A 184 -33.46 -2.22 6.46
CA ASP A 184 -34.15 -1.72 5.26
C ASP A 184 -34.13 -2.77 4.14
N THR A 185 -35.19 -3.52 4.04
CA THR A 185 -35.35 -4.58 3.03
C THR A 185 -35.60 -4.06 1.60
N THR A 186 -35.74 -2.76 1.42
CA THR A 186 -35.81 -2.14 0.09
C THR A 186 -34.48 -1.96 -0.56
N ARG A 187 -33.40 -1.92 0.23
CA ARG A 187 -32.01 -1.84 -0.24
C ARG A 187 -31.42 -3.22 -0.51
N VAL A 188 -30.38 -3.25 -1.32
CA VAL A 188 -29.58 -4.45 -1.60
C VAL A 188 -28.12 -4.19 -1.33
N ASN A 189 -27.44 -5.16 -0.71
CA ASN A 189 -26.00 -5.10 -0.52
C ASN A 189 -25.29 -5.59 -1.78
N MET A 190 -24.13 -4.99 -2.10
CA MET A 190 -23.23 -5.54 -3.10
C MET A 190 -22.63 -6.87 -2.60
N ASN A 191 -22.27 -7.76 -3.54
CA ASN A 191 -21.49 -8.94 -3.18
C ASN A 191 -19.98 -8.63 -2.97
N TYR A 192 -19.55 -7.45 -3.40
CA TYR A 192 -18.23 -6.92 -3.10
C TYR A 192 -18.27 -6.14 -1.79
N ASN A 193 -17.40 -6.53 -0.87
CA ASN A 193 -17.20 -5.82 0.39
C ASN A 193 -15.83 -5.14 0.34
N ILE A 194 -15.84 -3.83 0.34
CA ILE A 194 -14.66 -2.98 0.21
C ILE A 194 -14.54 -2.15 1.47
N VAL A 195 -13.33 -1.98 1.97
CA VAL A 195 -13.05 -1.14 3.13
C VAL A 195 -11.80 -0.32 2.88
N ALA A 196 -11.91 0.99 3.09
CA ALA A 196 -10.77 1.92 3.12
C ALA A 196 -10.91 2.82 4.36
N PRO A 197 -10.32 2.46 5.51
CA PRO A 197 -10.51 3.16 6.78
C PRO A 197 -10.14 4.64 6.74
N ARG A 198 -9.27 5.02 5.83
CA ARG A 198 -8.82 6.41 5.63
C ARG A 198 -9.17 6.89 4.23
N LEU A 199 -10.47 6.99 3.99
CA LEU A 199 -11.03 7.58 2.78
C LEU A 199 -11.42 9.03 3.10
N TYR A 200 -10.95 9.97 2.30
CA TYR A 200 -11.36 11.37 2.38
C TYR A 200 -11.46 11.98 0.97
N LYS A 201 -12.64 12.44 0.60
CA LYS A 201 -12.93 13.00 -0.73
C LYS A 201 -12.41 12.12 -1.89
N GLY A 202 -12.71 10.82 -1.81
CA GLY A 202 -12.28 9.85 -2.82
C GLY A 202 -10.78 9.50 -2.80
N ARG A 203 -9.98 10.09 -1.88
CA ARG A 203 -8.55 9.79 -1.72
C ARG A 203 -8.35 8.78 -0.61
N ILE A 204 -7.63 7.73 -0.90
CA ILE A 204 -7.28 6.67 0.03
C ILE A 204 -5.84 6.91 0.49
N GLU A 205 -5.63 6.94 1.80
CA GLU A 205 -4.31 7.07 2.40
C GLU A 205 -3.94 5.80 3.16
N SER A 206 -2.80 5.21 2.81
CA SER A 206 -2.26 4.06 3.53
C SER A 206 -1.36 4.49 4.70
N ILE A 207 -1.15 3.57 5.63
CA ILE A 207 -0.18 3.77 6.72
C ILE A 207 1.22 3.93 6.12
N VAL A 208 1.58 3.08 5.15
CA VAL A 208 2.89 3.12 4.49
C VAL A 208 3.12 4.44 3.76
N SER A 209 2.14 4.94 3.03
CA SER A 209 2.25 6.25 2.35
C SER A 209 2.60 7.38 3.33
N ARG A 210 2.07 7.35 4.54
CA ARG A 210 2.32 8.37 5.56
C ARG A 210 3.71 8.29 6.19
N ILE A 211 4.30 7.11 6.28
CA ILE A 211 5.61 6.92 6.89
C ILE A 211 6.76 6.98 5.88
N THR A 212 6.47 6.91 4.58
CA THR A 212 7.51 6.87 3.53
C THR A 212 8.49 8.03 3.64
N THR A 213 7.99 9.25 3.84
CA THR A 213 8.85 10.44 3.98
C THR A 213 9.82 10.32 5.16
N PHE A 214 9.35 9.78 6.30
CA PHE A 214 10.22 9.57 7.47
C PHE A 214 11.24 8.44 7.23
N ALA A 215 10.83 7.39 6.52
CA ALA A 215 11.73 6.30 6.12
C ALA A 215 12.84 6.81 5.19
N ASP A 216 12.53 7.66 4.24
CA ASP A 216 13.50 8.31 3.35
C ASP A 216 14.50 9.16 4.14
N MET A 217 14.02 9.91 5.14
CA MET A 217 14.88 10.71 6.01
C MET A 217 15.78 9.86 6.90
N ILE A 218 15.32 8.70 7.35
CA ILE A 218 16.14 7.72 8.06
C ILE A 218 17.26 7.21 7.17
N GLN A 219 16.96 6.81 5.94
CA GLN A 219 17.96 6.35 4.96
C GLN A 219 18.98 7.45 4.67
N LEU A 220 18.53 8.68 4.43
CA LEU A 220 19.42 9.82 4.19
C LEU A 220 20.33 10.09 5.39
N THR A 221 19.80 10.01 6.61
CA THR A 221 20.57 10.21 7.85
C THR A 221 21.61 9.10 8.01
N HIS A 222 21.24 7.86 7.71
CA HIS A 222 22.17 6.72 7.74
C HIS A 222 23.31 6.88 6.71
N LEU A 223 23.00 7.29 5.49
CA LEU A 223 24.01 7.56 4.47
C LEU A 223 24.98 8.68 4.90
N LYS A 224 24.45 9.76 5.49
CA LYS A 224 25.27 10.84 6.04
C LYS A 224 26.17 10.34 7.19
N LEU A 225 25.64 9.48 8.06
CA LEU A 225 26.41 8.88 9.14
C LEU A 225 27.58 8.06 8.58
N GLN A 226 27.34 7.18 7.59
CA GLN A 226 28.37 6.42 6.92
C GLN A 226 29.43 7.34 6.27
N GLN A 227 28.98 8.41 5.61
CA GLN A 227 29.87 9.38 4.98
C GLN A 227 30.76 10.12 6.00
N VAL A 228 30.21 10.48 7.16
CA VAL A 228 30.98 11.11 8.23
C VAL A 228 31.96 10.11 8.80
N MET A 229 31.53 8.87 9.09
CA MET A 229 32.40 7.82 9.60
C MET A 229 33.56 7.48 8.65
N SER A 230 33.31 7.40 7.35
CA SER A 230 34.32 7.11 6.34
C SER A 230 35.36 8.23 6.17
N ARG A 231 35.00 9.45 6.58
CA ARG A 231 35.89 10.62 6.55
C ARG A 231 36.56 10.91 7.88
N MET A 232 36.18 10.17 8.93
CA MET A 232 36.90 10.28 10.21
C MET A 232 38.30 9.70 10.07
N VAL A 233 39.25 10.59 10.15
CA VAL A 233 40.65 10.21 10.31
C VAL A 233 40.88 10.02 11.81
N PRO A 234 41.57 8.98 12.26
CA PRO A 234 42.03 8.90 13.64
C PRO A 234 42.71 10.22 14.05
N ASP A 235 42.57 10.57 15.32
CA ASP A 235 43.22 11.77 15.84
C ASP A 235 44.65 11.79 15.39
N GLY A 236 44.98 12.77 14.58
CA GLY A 236 46.29 12.93 14.00
C GLY A 236 47.12 13.93 14.80
N VAL A 237 48.42 13.90 14.63
CA VAL A 237 49.31 14.89 15.17
C VAL A 237 49.97 15.67 14.05
N PHE A 238 50.01 16.96 14.20
CA PHE A 238 50.85 17.83 13.36
C PHE A 238 52.21 17.92 13.99
N MET A 239 53.24 17.50 13.28
CA MET A 239 54.62 17.60 13.71
C MET A 239 55.38 18.60 12.87
N ASP A 240 56.02 19.53 13.53
CA ASP A 240 57.00 20.41 12.92
C ASP A 240 58.36 19.67 12.93
N VAL A 241 58.80 19.23 11.76
CA VAL A 241 60.04 18.46 11.59
C VAL A 241 61.26 19.28 11.97
N ASP A 242 61.26 20.58 11.62
CA ASP A 242 62.37 21.48 11.93
C ASP A 242 62.40 21.78 13.44
N GLY A 243 61.25 21.99 14.06
CA GLY A 243 61.15 22.18 15.51
C GLY A 243 61.55 20.93 16.33
N LEU A 244 61.30 19.72 15.79
CA LEU A 244 61.71 18.46 16.41
C LEU A 244 63.21 18.23 16.30
N ALA A 245 63.90 18.63 15.19
CA ALA A 245 65.29 18.54 14.98
C ALA A 245 66.05 19.49 15.90
N GLU A 246 65.45 20.56 16.41
CA GLU A 246 66.08 21.47 17.39
C GLU A 246 65.96 20.98 18.84
N VAL A 247 65.14 19.96 19.13
CA VAL A 247 64.98 19.41 20.49
C VAL A 247 66.15 18.51 20.86
N ASP A 248 67.05 19.01 21.72
CA ASP A 248 68.18 18.24 22.27
C ASP A 248 67.74 17.29 23.39
N LEU A 249 68.12 16.00 23.26
CA LEU A 249 67.84 14.94 24.25
C LEU A 249 68.76 15.03 25.49
N GLY A 250 69.69 15.93 25.46
CA GLY A 250 70.65 16.10 26.58
C GLY A 250 71.95 15.35 26.43
N ASN A 251 72.13 14.59 25.37
CA ASN A 251 73.34 13.82 25.03
C ASN A 251 74.11 14.39 23.82
N GLY A 252 73.75 15.60 23.37
CA GLY A 252 74.27 16.18 22.14
C GLY A 252 73.79 15.54 20.86
N THR A 253 72.71 14.74 20.96
CA THR A 253 72.01 14.13 19.81
C THR A 253 70.62 14.69 19.73
N ASN A 254 70.24 15.11 18.51
CA ASN A 254 68.90 15.61 18.25
C ASN A 254 67.90 14.45 17.94
N TYR A 255 66.63 14.68 18.21
CA TYR A 255 65.64 13.70 17.91
C TYR A 255 65.55 13.39 16.41
N ASN A 256 65.53 12.10 16.09
CA ASN A 256 65.06 11.68 14.77
C ASN A 256 63.52 11.78 14.73
N PRO A 257 62.95 12.48 13.77
CA PRO A 257 61.46 12.61 13.68
C PRO A 257 60.71 11.27 13.70
N ALA A 258 61.27 10.22 13.11
CA ALA A 258 60.68 8.87 13.11
C ALA A 258 60.68 8.22 14.50
N GLU A 259 61.73 8.45 15.32
CA GLU A 259 61.82 7.93 16.70
C GLU A 259 60.84 8.68 17.62
N ALA A 260 60.70 10.00 17.45
CA ALA A 260 59.77 10.81 18.20
C ALA A 260 58.32 10.37 17.92
N LEU A 261 58.00 10.07 16.66
CA LEU A 261 56.71 9.56 16.26
C LEU A 261 56.40 8.19 16.88
N ASN A 262 57.36 7.28 16.83
CA ASN A 262 57.22 5.95 17.45
C ASN A 262 57.05 6.05 18.97
N MET A 263 57.78 6.94 19.64
CA MET A 263 57.65 7.16 21.08
C MET A 263 56.26 7.75 21.42
N TYR A 264 55.75 8.68 20.62
CA TYR A 264 54.41 9.23 20.78
C TYR A 264 53.34 8.13 20.68
N PHE A 265 53.40 7.29 19.64
CA PHE A 265 52.45 6.19 19.46
C PHE A 265 52.56 5.12 20.57
N GLN A 266 53.74 4.90 21.15
CA GLN A 266 53.92 3.90 22.20
C GLN A 266 53.56 4.41 23.59
N THR A 267 53.91 5.65 23.91
CA THR A 267 53.81 6.20 25.28
C THR A 267 52.79 7.33 25.40
N GLY A 268 52.27 7.85 24.29
CA GLY A 268 51.38 9.01 24.26
C GLY A 268 52.07 10.33 24.63
N SER A 269 53.36 10.34 24.78
CA SER A 269 54.12 11.53 25.21
C SER A 269 55.47 11.63 24.48
N ILE A 270 55.91 12.87 24.30
CA ILE A 270 57.26 13.18 23.85
C ILE A 270 57.94 14.02 24.94
N VAL A 271 59.12 13.58 25.30
CA VAL A 271 59.89 14.25 26.34
C VAL A 271 60.99 15.12 25.65
N GLY A 272 60.97 16.44 25.91
CA GLY A 272 61.90 17.40 25.38
C GLY A 272 62.43 18.30 26.49
N ARG A 273 63.60 18.98 26.25
CA ARG A 273 64.18 19.96 27.19
C ARG A 273 63.47 21.32 27.07
N SER A 274 63.15 21.94 28.21
CA SER A 274 62.58 23.28 28.30
C SER A 274 63.62 24.39 28.17
N PHE A 275 64.94 24.03 28.27
CA PHE A 275 66.02 25.00 28.21
C PHE A 275 67.09 24.55 27.20
N THR A 276 67.62 25.50 26.48
CA THR A 276 68.80 25.29 25.61
C THR A 276 70.07 25.04 26.42
N GLN A 277 71.05 24.47 25.76
CA GLN A 277 72.35 24.18 26.42
C GLN A 277 73.03 25.43 27.02
N ASP A 278 72.74 26.61 26.49
CA ASP A 278 73.19 27.93 26.95
C ASP A 278 72.41 28.52 28.09
N GLY A 279 71.46 27.77 28.70
CA GLY A 279 70.60 28.20 29.83
C GLY A 279 69.49 29.14 29.53
N GLY A 280 69.17 29.40 28.25
CA GLY A 280 68.01 30.19 27.80
C GLY A 280 66.79 29.32 27.73
N PRO A 281 65.59 29.93 27.95
CA PRO A 281 64.33 29.17 27.72
C PRO A 281 64.24 28.84 26.25
N ASN A 282 63.89 27.59 25.96
CA ASN A 282 63.56 27.12 24.60
C ASN A 282 62.43 27.97 24.05
N PRO A 283 62.61 28.72 22.95
CA PRO A 283 61.53 29.57 22.45
C PRO A 283 60.35 28.70 22.04
N GLY A 284 59.41 28.63 22.94
CA GLY A 284 58.15 27.94 23.02
C GLY A 284 57.32 27.62 21.76
N LYS A 285 57.94 26.99 20.78
CA LYS A 285 57.14 26.29 19.77
C LYS A 285 56.90 24.87 20.24
N VAL A 286 55.67 24.55 20.50
CA VAL A 286 55.25 23.18 20.75
C VAL A 286 55.42 22.43 19.42
N PRO A 287 56.43 21.53 19.28
CA PRO A 287 56.73 20.90 17.98
C PRO A 287 55.65 19.87 17.55
N ILE A 288 54.69 19.63 18.41
CA ILE A 288 53.59 18.68 18.15
C ILE A 288 52.27 19.28 18.61
N GLN A 289 51.33 19.34 17.71
CA GLN A 289 49.96 19.75 17.99
C GLN A 289 49.03 18.60 17.67
N GLU A 290 48.15 18.25 18.60
CA GLU A 290 47.06 17.33 18.32
C GLU A 290 46.06 18.01 17.38
N LEU A 291 45.80 17.36 16.27
CA LEU A 291 44.71 17.72 15.37
C LEU A 291 43.41 17.17 16.00
N GLN A 292 42.75 18.00 16.82
CA GLN A 292 41.50 17.61 17.43
C GLN A 292 40.44 17.44 16.36
N THR A 293 40.04 16.19 16.07
CA THR A 293 38.89 15.81 15.23
C THR A 293 37.56 15.80 16.01
N SER A 294 37.53 16.48 17.16
CA SER A 294 36.32 16.54 18.04
C SER A 294 35.06 16.98 17.32
N SER A 295 35.17 17.70 16.19
CA SER A 295 34.00 18.06 15.35
C SER A 295 33.32 16.86 14.71
N GLY A 296 34.00 15.72 14.53
CA GLY A 296 33.43 14.50 13.97
C GLY A 296 32.46 13.80 14.95
N LEU A 297 32.85 13.67 16.21
CA LEU A 297 32.06 13.02 17.25
C LEU A 297 30.75 13.77 17.53
N SER A 298 30.77 15.10 17.61
CA SER A 298 29.58 15.90 17.82
C SER A 298 28.58 15.79 16.63
N LYS A 299 29.08 15.72 15.41
CA LYS A 299 28.26 15.47 14.21
C LYS A 299 27.63 14.09 14.23
N ILE A 300 28.37 13.05 14.63
CA ILE A 300 27.85 11.68 14.76
C ILE A 300 26.73 11.64 15.80
N GLN A 301 26.94 12.23 16.98
CA GLN A 301 25.91 12.30 18.02
C GLN A 301 24.63 13.01 17.54
N SER A 302 24.78 14.13 16.83
CA SER A 302 23.66 14.87 16.25
C SER A 302 22.92 14.03 15.20
N LEU A 303 23.62 13.27 14.36
CA LEU A 303 23.01 12.38 13.37
C LEU A 303 22.27 11.20 14.03
N ILE A 304 22.83 10.64 15.11
CA ILE A 304 22.16 9.58 15.88
C ILE A 304 20.87 10.10 16.51
N GLN A 305 20.90 11.27 17.14
CA GLN A 305 19.69 11.91 17.70
C GLN A 305 18.64 12.18 16.61
N THR A 306 19.07 12.62 15.43
CA THR A 306 18.17 12.82 14.28
C THR A 306 17.56 11.51 13.80
N TYR A 307 18.34 10.44 13.75
CA TYR A 307 17.87 9.10 13.41
C TYR A 307 16.82 8.59 14.41
N GLU A 308 17.08 8.72 15.71
CA GLU A 308 16.14 8.35 16.77
C GLU A 308 14.86 9.20 16.72
N TYR A 309 14.98 10.48 16.41
CA TYR A 309 13.83 11.37 16.22
C TYR A 309 12.92 10.86 15.09
N TYR A 310 13.45 10.51 13.92
CA TYR A 310 12.64 9.98 12.83
C TYR A 310 12.04 8.61 13.14
N LEU A 311 12.74 7.73 13.85
CA LEU A 311 12.18 6.48 14.35
C LEU A 311 10.99 6.73 15.28
N LYS A 312 11.10 7.71 16.19
CA LYS A 312 10.00 8.11 17.05
C LYS A 312 8.82 8.64 16.24
N MET A 313 9.07 9.48 15.24
CA MET A 313 8.01 9.99 14.36
C MET A 313 7.25 8.87 13.64
N ILE A 314 7.93 7.83 13.17
CA ILE A 314 7.27 6.66 12.58
C ILE A 314 6.35 5.98 13.59
N ARG A 315 6.81 5.77 14.83
CA ARG A 315 6.00 5.18 15.91
C ARG A 315 4.77 6.04 16.22
N ASP A 316 4.96 7.33 16.38
CA ASP A 316 3.89 8.26 16.68
C ASP A 316 2.82 8.31 15.56
N VAL A 317 3.25 8.29 14.28
CA VAL A 317 2.35 8.29 13.13
C VAL A 317 1.60 6.96 12.97
N THR A 318 2.25 5.84 13.26
CA THR A 318 1.63 4.51 13.16
C THR A 318 0.81 4.14 14.38
N GLY A 319 1.09 4.75 15.54
CA GLY A 319 0.52 4.38 16.83
C GLY A 319 1.05 3.05 17.37
N LEU A 320 2.14 2.53 16.80
CA LEU A 320 2.82 1.33 17.27
C LEU A 320 3.91 1.73 18.27
N ASN A 321 3.68 1.45 19.54
CA ASN A 321 4.65 1.68 20.62
C ASN A 321 5.48 0.43 20.89
#